data_8f5e9960e1cfbd62d2117d25a60a8663
#
_entry.id   8f5e9960e1cfbd62d2117d25a60a8663
#
_cell.length_a   1.000
_cell.length_b   1.000
_cell.length_c   1.000
_cell.angle_alpha   90.00
_cell.angle_beta   90.00
_cell.angle_gamma   90.00
#
_symmetry.space_group_name_H-M   'P 1'
#
loop_
_entity.id
_entity.type
_entity.pdbx_description
1 polymer ?
#
loop_
_entity_poly.entity_id
_entity_poly.type
_entity_poly.pdbx_seq_one_letter_code
_entity_poly.pdbx_strand_id
1 'polypeptide(L)'
;NGFGRIGRIVFRETFNRDNVEVVAINDLLDVEHLAYLLKYDSVHGRFNGKVEVKEGKLYVNDKFIRVTAERDPKLIKWDDKDVDVDVVAECTGIFTTLETAQAHIDGGAKKVVISSPSADAPMFVMGVNHTEAKATDSIVSNASCTTNCLAPLAKVINDNFGIVEGLMTT
;
A
#
# COMPACT_ATOMS: atom_id res chain seq x y z
N ASN A 1 -5.13 -2.62 -2.76
CA ASN A 1 -5.77 -2.21 -4.01
C ASN A 1 -4.72 -1.68 -4.98
N GLY A 2 -4.67 -2.21 -6.23
CA GLY A 2 -3.64 -1.94 -7.21
C GLY A 2 -2.37 -2.78 -6.98
N PHE A 3 -2.10 -3.71 -7.90
CA PHE A 3 -0.94 -4.61 -7.85
C PHE A 3 0.11 -4.26 -8.91
N GLY A 4 0.29 -2.94 -9.13
CA GLY A 4 1.35 -2.35 -9.93
C GLY A 4 2.71 -2.44 -9.24
N ARG A 5 3.65 -1.58 -9.64
CA ARG A 5 5.02 -1.56 -9.04
C ARG A 5 4.99 -1.39 -7.52
N ILE A 6 4.20 -0.43 -7.03
CA ILE A 6 4.14 -0.12 -5.59
C ILE A 6 3.42 -1.23 -4.82
N GLY A 7 2.24 -1.67 -5.27
CA GLY A 7 1.49 -2.72 -4.58
C GLY A 7 2.28 -4.02 -4.45
N ARG A 8 3.04 -4.42 -5.48
CA ARG A 8 3.90 -5.61 -5.41
C ARG A 8 5.07 -5.47 -4.44
N ILE A 9 5.67 -4.28 -4.33
CA ILE A 9 6.74 -4.04 -3.35
C ILE A 9 6.17 -4.07 -1.93
N VAL A 10 5.02 -3.41 -1.71
CA VAL A 10 4.31 -3.48 -0.42
C VAL A 10 3.99 -4.93 -0.06
N PHE A 11 3.46 -5.72 -1.01
CA PHE A 11 3.20 -7.14 -0.79
C PHE A 11 4.46 -7.90 -0.37
N ARG A 12 5.56 -7.73 -1.08
CA ARG A 12 6.84 -8.42 -0.81
C ARG A 12 7.39 -8.09 0.57
N GLU A 13 7.32 -6.82 0.98
CA GLU A 13 7.80 -6.36 2.29
C GLU A 13 6.90 -6.83 3.43
N THR A 14 5.58 -6.75 3.25
CA THR A 14 4.62 -7.14 4.29
C THR A 14 4.54 -8.65 4.45
N PHE A 15 4.66 -9.42 3.37
CA PHE A 15 4.56 -10.88 3.39
C PHE A 15 5.65 -11.56 4.24
N ASN A 16 6.77 -10.89 4.45
CA ASN A 16 7.89 -11.38 5.27
C ASN A 16 7.80 -10.92 6.75
N ARG A 17 6.71 -10.28 7.14
CA ARG A 17 6.52 -9.78 8.53
C ARG A 17 5.58 -10.68 9.31
N ASP A 18 5.92 -10.98 10.55
CA ASP A 18 5.11 -11.84 11.41
C ASP A 18 3.84 -11.16 11.96
N ASN A 19 3.80 -9.82 11.92
CA ASN A 19 2.71 -9.02 12.48
C ASN A 19 1.72 -8.49 11.43
N VAL A 20 1.90 -8.86 10.15
CA VAL A 20 1.02 -8.46 9.05
C VAL A 20 0.72 -9.66 8.18
N GLU A 21 -0.55 -9.88 7.88
CA GLU A 21 -0.99 -10.90 6.95
C GLU A 21 -1.63 -10.26 5.72
N VAL A 22 -1.11 -10.60 4.53
CA VAL A 22 -1.74 -10.21 3.27
C VAL A 22 -2.80 -11.26 2.93
N VAL A 23 -4.06 -10.84 2.86
CA VAL A 23 -5.20 -11.74 2.64
C VAL A 23 -5.88 -11.54 1.29
N ALA A 24 -5.74 -10.36 0.70
CA ALA A 24 -6.40 -10.04 -0.57
C ALA A 24 -5.61 -9.07 -1.45
N ILE A 25 -5.85 -9.17 -2.74
CA ILE A 25 -5.38 -8.25 -3.79
C ILE A 25 -6.59 -7.90 -4.67
N ASN A 26 -6.72 -6.62 -5.02
CA ASN A 26 -7.62 -6.20 -6.09
C ASN A 26 -6.81 -5.55 -7.21
N ASP A 27 -6.91 -6.09 -8.41
CA ASP A 27 -6.31 -5.53 -9.63
C ASP A 27 -7.10 -6.00 -10.85
N LEU A 28 -7.05 -5.25 -11.95
CA LEU A 28 -7.84 -5.54 -13.14
C LEU A 28 -7.24 -6.61 -14.06
N LEU A 29 -6.01 -7.03 -13.78
CA LEU A 29 -5.35 -8.11 -14.51
C LEU A 29 -5.81 -9.48 -14.02
N ASP A 30 -5.63 -10.50 -14.87
CA ASP A 30 -5.93 -11.89 -14.51
C ASP A 30 -4.92 -12.42 -13.45
N VAL A 31 -5.34 -13.44 -12.75
CA VAL A 31 -4.60 -14.03 -11.62
C VAL A 31 -3.25 -14.62 -12.04
N GLU A 32 -3.18 -15.23 -13.21
CA GLU A 32 -1.96 -15.81 -13.76
C GLU A 32 -0.92 -14.72 -14.03
N HIS A 33 -1.38 -13.59 -14.58
CA HIS A 33 -0.51 -12.45 -14.87
C HIS A 33 -0.01 -11.81 -13.57
N LEU A 34 -0.90 -11.63 -12.57
CA LEU A 34 -0.50 -11.12 -11.26
C LEU A 34 0.52 -12.01 -10.56
N ALA A 35 0.32 -13.34 -10.63
CA ALA A 35 1.27 -14.32 -10.10
C ALA A 35 2.64 -14.24 -10.79
N TYR A 36 2.65 -14.10 -12.12
CA TYR A 36 3.87 -13.92 -12.88
C TYR A 36 4.62 -12.64 -12.48
N LEU A 37 3.90 -11.50 -12.41
CA LEU A 37 4.49 -10.22 -12.01
C LEU A 37 4.98 -10.19 -10.57
N LEU A 38 4.34 -10.93 -9.66
CA LEU A 38 4.85 -11.07 -8.29
C LEU A 38 6.14 -11.88 -8.26
N LYS A 39 6.18 -12.97 -9.03
CA LYS A 39 7.31 -13.91 -9.05
C LYS A 39 8.57 -13.31 -9.66
N TYR A 40 8.41 -12.52 -10.72
CA TYR A 40 9.54 -11.98 -11.50
C TYR A 40 9.52 -10.45 -11.50
N ASP A 41 10.61 -9.85 -11.04
CA ASP A 41 10.81 -8.41 -11.07
C ASP A 41 12.22 -8.10 -11.57
N SER A 42 12.32 -7.26 -12.59
CA SER A 42 13.61 -6.92 -13.21
C SER A 42 14.49 -6.00 -12.36
N VAL A 43 13.90 -5.30 -11.39
CA VAL A 43 14.62 -4.39 -10.48
C VAL A 43 14.90 -5.06 -9.14
N HIS A 44 13.88 -5.69 -8.53
CA HIS A 44 13.95 -6.28 -7.19
C HIS A 44 14.24 -7.80 -7.19
N GLY A 45 14.43 -8.37 -8.38
CA GLY A 45 14.71 -9.79 -8.52
C GLY A 45 13.50 -10.71 -8.29
N ARG A 46 13.74 -11.99 -8.23
CA ARG A 46 12.68 -12.97 -7.97
C ARG A 46 12.13 -12.85 -6.56
N PHE A 47 10.83 -13.06 -6.42
CA PHE A 47 10.21 -13.17 -5.11
C PHE A 47 10.77 -14.37 -4.35
N ASN A 48 11.17 -14.14 -3.10
CA ASN A 48 11.70 -15.20 -2.24
C ASN A 48 10.56 -15.99 -1.59
N GLY A 49 9.90 -16.79 -2.38
CA GLY A 49 8.77 -17.61 -1.95
C GLY A 49 8.14 -18.37 -3.11
N LYS A 50 7.24 -19.28 -2.76
CA LYS A 50 6.49 -20.08 -3.71
C LYS A 50 5.24 -19.33 -4.13
N VAL A 51 5.07 -19.08 -5.43
CA VAL A 51 3.88 -18.46 -6.01
C VAL A 51 3.23 -19.44 -6.98
N GLU A 52 1.99 -19.80 -6.75
CA GLU A 52 1.24 -20.77 -7.55
C GLU A 52 -0.17 -20.26 -7.84
N VAL A 53 -0.68 -20.63 -9.01
CA VAL A 53 -2.11 -20.50 -9.31
C VAL A 53 -2.68 -21.92 -9.39
N LYS A 54 -3.72 -22.19 -8.61
CA LYS A 54 -4.44 -23.48 -8.57
C LYS A 54 -5.91 -23.20 -8.71
N GLU A 55 -6.54 -23.77 -9.72
CA GLU A 55 -7.98 -23.60 -10.00
C GLU A 55 -8.40 -22.11 -10.06
N GLY A 56 -7.58 -21.26 -10.70
CA GLY A 56 -7.83 -19.82 -10.80
C GLY A 56 -7.67 -19.03 -9.50
N LYS A 57 -7.05 -19.63 -8.47
CA LYS A 57 -6.79 -19.00 -7.17
C LYS A 57 -5.31 -18.82 -6.91
N LEU A 58 -4.94 -17.68 -6.36
CA LEU A 58 -3.55 -17.36 -6.02
C LEU A 58 -3.17 -17.96 -4.67
N TYR A 59 -2.03 -18.64 -4.63
CA TYR A 59 -1.39 -19.13 -3.41
C TYR A 59 0.04 -18.63 -3.33
N VAL A 60 0.41 -18.09 -2.17
CA VAL A 60 1.78 -17.66 -1.87
C VAL A 60 2.26 -18.33 -0.60
N ASN A 61 3.33 -19.13 -0.69
CA ASN A 61 3.81 -20.03 0.39
C ASN A 61 2.67 -20.86 0.99
N ASP A 62 1.85 -21.43 0.12
CA ASP A 62 0.68 -22.26 0.42
C ASP A 62 -0.48 -21.51 1.15
N LYS A 63 -0.37 -20.19 1.37
CA LYS A 63 -1.46 -19.34 1.85
C LYS A 63 -2.31 -18.87 0.68
N PHE A 64 -3.62 -19.02 0.81
CA PHE A 64 -4.58 -18.48 -0.16
C PHE A 64 -4.61 -16.95 -0.09
N ILE A 65 -4.55 -16.28 -1.24
CA ILE A 65 -4.72 -14.84 -1.39
C ILE A 65 -5.95 -14.61 -2.27
N ARG A 66 -6.98 -13.97 -1.73
CA ARG A 66 -8.16 -13.60 -2.52
C ARG A 66 -7.76 -12.58 -3.58
N VAL A 67 -8.14 -12.83 -4.84
CA VAL A 67 -7.94 -11.88 -5.93
C VAL A 67 -9.29 -11.44 -6.46
N THR A 68 -9.49 -10.12 -6.55
CA THR A 68 -10.68 -9.50 -7.14
C THR A 68 -10.27 -8.55 -8.27
N ALA A 69 -11.21 -8.20 -9.16
CA ALA A 69 -10.98 -7.33 -10.32
C ALA A 69 -12.05 -6.22 -10.39
N GLU A 70 -12.28 -5.57 -9.26
CA GLU A 70 -13.29 -4.53 -9.14
C GLU A 70 -12.69 -3.14 -9.38
N ARG A 71 -13.40 -2.34 -10.22
CA ARG A 71 -13.03 -0.94 -10.47
C ARG A 71 -13.51 -0.01 -9.36
N ASP A 72 -14.67 -0.30 -8.78
CA ASP A 72 -15.23 0.45 -7.67
C ASP A 72 -14.82 -0.24 -6.35
N PRO A 73 -14.05 0.44 -5.48
CA PRO A 73 -13.63 -0.12 -4.21
C PRO A 73 -14.76 -0.57 -3.28
N LYS A 74 -15.95 0.01 -3.40
CA LYS A 74 -17.14 -0.39 -2.63
C LYS A 74 -17.59 -1.84 -2.93
N LEU A 75 -17.27 -2.34 -4.12
CA LEU A 75 -17.67 -3.66 -4.57
C LEU A 75 -16.68 -4.76 -4.18
N ILE A 76 -15.50 -4.40 -3.66
CA ILE A 76 -14.45 -5.36 -3.29
C ILE A 76 -14.86 -6.20 -2.08
N LYS A 77 -15.68 -5.64 -1.18
CA LYS A 77 -16.16 -6.30 0.05
C LYS A 77 -15.01 -6.78 0.92
N TRP A 78 -14.33 -5.82 1.53
CA TRP A 78 -13.20 -6.08 2.41
C TRP A 78 -13.58 -6.75 3.73
N ASP A 79 -14.85 -6.70 4.12
CA ASP A 79 -15.45 -7.33 5.32
C ASP A 79 -16.00 -8.72 5.10
N ASP A 80 -15.80 -9.30 3.91
CA ASP A 80 -16.19 -10.69 3.67
C ASP A 80 -15.49 -11.62 4.67
N LYS A 81 -16.22 -12.63 5.14
CA LYS A 81 -15.77 -13.58 6.17
C LYS A 81 -14.47 -14.30 5.83
N ASP A 82 -14.15 -14.39 4.53
CA ASP A 82 -12.94 -15.06 4.06
C ASP A 82 -11.68 -14.22 4.23
N VAL A 83 -11.80 -12.90 4.46
CA VAL A 83 -10.66 -11.98 4.48
C VAL A 83 -10.63 -11.01 5.68
N ASP A 84 -11.75 -10.45 6.12
CA ASP A 84 -11.87 -9.50 7.26
C ASP A 84 -10.70 -8.49 7.33
N VAL A 85 -10.63 -7.59 6.34
CA VAL A 85 -9.49 -6.71 6.13
C VAL A 85 -9.48 -5.57 7.15
N ASP A 86 -8.41 -5.47 7.93
CA ASP A 86 -8.19 -4.33 8.83
C ASP A 86 -7.69 -3.10 8.08
N VAL A 87 -6.72 -3.27 7.17
CA VAL A 87 -6.05 -2.16 6.49
C VAL A 87 -5.96 -2.42 5.00
N VAL A 88 -6.38 -1.45 4.20
CA VAL A 88 -6.15 -1.43 2.75
C VAL A 88 -4.95 -0.54 2.44
N ALA A 89 -3.93 -1.09 1.77
CA ALA A 89 -2.92 -0.32 1.09
C ALA A 89 -3.45 0.10 -0.28
N GLU A 90 -3.78 1.38 -0.45
CA GLU A 90 -4.25 1.95 -1.71
C GLU A 90 -3.07 2.33 -2.61
N CYS A 91 -2.79 1.49 -3.61
CA CYS A 91 -1.60 1.60 -4.47
C CYS A 91 -1.91 1.86 -5.94
N THR A 92 -3.15 2.25 -6.28
CA THR A 92 -3.54 2.55 -7.67
C THR A 92 -3.09 3.93 -8.14
N GLY A 93 -2.93 4.88 -7.22
CA GLY A 93 -2.73 6.30 -7.54
C GLY A 93 -3.99 7.02 -8.02
N ILE A 94 -5.17 6.39 -7.92
CA ILE A 94 -6.45 6.94 -8.38
C ILE A 94 -7.27 7.48 -7.19
N PHE A 95 -7.37 6.71 -6.12
CA PHE A 95 -8.18 7.05 -4.93
C PHE A 95 -7.29 7.75 -3.90
N THR A 96 -6.95 9.03 -4.15
CA THR A 96 -5.92 9.76 -3.41
C THR A 96 -6.44 10.84 -2.48
N THR A 97 -7.76 11.02 -2.39
CA THR A 97 -8.41 11.98 -1.49
C THR A 97 -9.24 11.26 -0.43
N LEU A 98 -9.59 11.95 0.65
CA LEU A 98 -10.50 11.41 1.68
C LEU A 98 -11.80 10.90 1.06
N GLU A 99 -12.41 11.70 0.16
CA GLU A 99 -13.65 11.34 -0.52
C GLU A 99 -13.51 10.06 -1.35
N THR A 100 -12.48 9.97 -2.18
CA THR A 100 -12.31 8.82 -3.07
C THR A 100 -11.85 7.57 -2.33
N ALA A 101 -10.97 7.69 -1.33
CA ALA A 101 -10.51 6.59 -0.50
C ALA A 101 -11.59 6.09 0.48
N GLN A 102 -12.58 6.92 0.83
CA GLN A 102 -13.74 6.52 1.63
C GLN A 102 -14.47 5.30 1.06
N ALA A 103 -14.41 5.12 -0.27
CA ALA A 103 -15.01 3.96 -0.93
C ALA A 103 -14.47 2.61 -0.41
N HIS A 104 -13.24 2.55 0.08
CA HIS A 104 -12.69 1.35 0.74
C HIS A 104 -13.29 1.12 2.12
N ILE A 105 -13.50 2.19 2.89
CA ILE A 105 -14.18 2.11 4.19
C ILE A 105 -15.63 1.67 4.00
N ASP A 106 -16.32 2.26 3.01
CA ASP A 106 -17.69 1.86 2.62
C ASP A 106 -17.75 0.41 2.14
N GLY A 107 -16.67 -0.10 1.58
CA GLY A 107 -16.47 -1.49 1.16
C GLY A 107 -16.05 -2.44 2.30
N GLY A 108 -16.01 -1.97 3.56
CA GLY A 108 -15.79 -2.78 4.74
C GLY A 108 -14.38 -2.73 5.34
N ALA A 109 -13.43 -1.99 4.78
CA ALA A 109 -12.12 -1.82 5.38
C ALA A 109 -12.18 -0.95 6.64
N LYS A 110 -11.35 -1.24 7.65
CA LYS A 110 -11.29 -0.43 8.88
C LYS A 110 -10.37 0.78 8.73
N LYS A 111 -9.30 0.66 7.94
CA LYS A 111 -8.36 1.75 7.65
C LYS A 111 -7.86 1.70 6.22
N VAL A 112 -7.43 2.86 5.71
CA VAL A 112 -6.80 2.99 4.38
C VAL A 112 -5.48 3.74 4.51
N VAL A 113 -4.43 3.20 3.90
CA VAL A 113 -3.14 3.86 3.73
C VAL A 113 -2.92 4.12 2.24
N ILE A 114 -2.99 5.37 1.84
CA ILE A 114 -2.74 5.81 0.46
C ILE A 114 -1.22 5.85 0.24
N SER A 115 -0.71 5.15 -0.77
CA SER A 115 0.71 5.06 -1.08
C SER A 115 1.27 6.24 -1.88
N SER A 116 0.47 7.26 -2.09
CA SER A 116 0.80 8.48 -2.85
C SER A 116 0.39 9.73 -2.07
N PRO A 117 0.84 10.94 -2.46
CA PRO A 117 0.42 12.15 -1.79
C PRO A 117 -1.09 12.35 -1.91
N SER A 118 -1.68 12.95 -0.89
CA SER A 118 -3.09 13.31 -0.83
C SER A 118 -3.24 14.82 -0.72
N ALA A 119 -4.33 15.34 -1.29
CA ALA A 119 -4.65 16.76 -1.18
C ALA A 119 -5.26 17.14 0.18
N ASP A 120 -5.87 16.18 0.89
CA ASP A 120 -6.69 16.42 2.08
C ASP A 120 -6.54 15.38 3.21
N ALA A 121 -6.02 14.18 2.93
CA ALA A 121 -5.73 13.20 3.98
C ALA A 121 -4.44 13.55 4.75
N PRO A 122 -4.39 13.29 6.06
CA PRO A 122 -3.16 13.45 6.84
C PRO A 122 -2.02 12.65 6.23
N MET A 123 -0.85 13.29 6.06
CA MET A 123 0.32 12.66 5.47
C MET A 123 1.40 12.41 6.52
N PHE A 124 1.93 11.20 6.53
CA PHE A 124 2.97 10.78 7.48
C PHE A 124 4.18 10.20 6.77
N VAL A 125 5.36 10.61 7.24
CA VAL A 125 6.65 10.07 6.80
C VAL A 125 7.31 9.37 7.99
N MET A 126 7.69 8.12 7.80
CA MET A 126 8.37 7.33 8.84
C MET A 126 9.68 8.00 9.27
N GLY A 127 9.89 8.10 10.58
CA GLY A 127 11.04 8.77 11.17
C GLY A 127 10.93 10.31 11.24
N VAL A 128 9.88 10.91 10.65
CA VAL A 128 9.68 12.37 10.67
C VAL A 128 8.51 12.74 11.56
N ASN A 129 7.28 12.42 11.15
CA ASN A 129 6.06 12.79 11.86
C ASN A 129 5.07 11.63 12.04
N HIS A 130 5.49 10.39 11.83
CA HIS A 130 4.61 9.21 11.91
C HIS A 130 4.02 9.00 13.32
N THR A 131 4.68 9.53 14.35
CA THR A 131 4.19 9.48 15.75
C THR A 131 3.02 10.43 16.01
N GLU A 132 2.71 11.33 15.09
CA GLU A 132 1.56 12.24 15.18
C GLU A 132 0.25 11.60 14.69
N ALA A 133 0.34 10.40 14.06
CA ALA A 133 -0.83 9.66 13.60
C ALA A 133 -1.73 9.26 14.77
N LYS A 134 -3.03 9.51 14.62
CA LYS A 134 -4.03 9.26 15.65
C LYS A 134 -4.78 7.96 15.36
N ALA A 135 -5.22 7.28 16.39
CA ALA A 135 -6.07 6.09 16.24
C ALA A 135 -7.38 6.38 15.49
N THR A 136 -7.83 7.64 15.54
CA THR A 136 -9.03 8.13 14.84
C THR A 136 -8.84 8.38 13.34
N ASP A 137 -7.58 8.40 12.86
CA ASP A 137 -7.29 8.61 11.45
C ASP A 137 -7.57 7.30 10.69
N SER A 138 -8.73 7.22 10.05
CA SER A 138 -9.14 6.04 9.28
C SER A 138 -8.53 6.01 7.87
N ILE A 139 -8.22 7.17 7.30
CA ILE A 139 -7.59 7.32 5.99
C ILE A 139 -6.37 8.23 6.16
N VAL A 140 -5.20 7.72 5.78
CA VAL A 140 -3.92 8.44 5.86
C VAL A 140 -3.14 8.25 4.57
N SER A 141 -2.19 9.15 4.32
CA SER A 141 -1.27 9.05 3.19
C SER A 141 0.17 8.86 3.67
N ASN A 142 0.91 8.03 2.97
CA ASN A 142 2.36 7.84 3.15
C ASN A 142 3.19 8.91 2.41
N ALA A 143 2.58 10.00 1.97
CA ALA A 143 3.18 11.09 1.21
C ALA A 143 3.80 10.63 -0.15
N SER A 144 4.61 11.49 -0.77
CA SER A 144 5.24 11.19 -2.06
C SER A 144 6.61 10.51 -1.90
N CYS A 145 7.10 9.91 -2.98
CA CYS A 145 8.46 9.37 -3.04
C CYS A 145 9.51 10.47 -2.78
N THR A 146 9.32 11.66 -3.33
CA THR A 146 10.20 12.82 -3.10
C THR A 146 10.15 13.30 -1.67
N THR A 147 8.97 13.34 -1.04
CA THR A 147 8.83 13.70 0.37
C THR A 147 9.49 12.65 1.28
N ASN A 148 9.33 11.37 1.00
CA ASN A 148 10.00 10.31 1.76
C ASN A 148 11.52 10.34 1.63
N CYS A 149 12.06 10.85 0.53
CA CYS A 149 13.48 11.11 0.38
C CYS A 149 13.92 12.35 1.16
N LEU A 150 13.27 13.49 0.93
CA LEU A 150 13.71 14.80 1.41
C LEU A 150 13.44 15.02 2.90
N ALA A 151 12.27 14.64 3.39
CA ALA A 151 11.84 15.00 4.75
C ALA A 151 12.74 14.43 5.86
N PRO A 152 13.15 13.14 5.82
CA PRO A 152 14.12 12.62 6.80
C PRO A 152 15.47 13.32 6.74
N LEU A 153 15.97 13.59 5.52
CA LEU A 153 17.25 14.30 5.34
C LEU A 153 17.18 15.73 5.86
N ALA A 154 16.15 16.47 5.47
CA ALA A 154 15.92 17.83 5.94
C ALA A 154 15.75 17.89 7.47
N LYS A 155 15.02 16.93 8.03
CA LYS A 155 14.86 16.84 9.50
C LYS A 155 16.20 16.70 10.21
N VAL A 156 17.05 15.77 9.78
CA VAL A 156 18.36 15.56 10.41
C VAL A 156 19.23 16.82 10.32
N ILE A 157 19.26 17.47 9.17
CA ILE A 157 20.05 18.70 8.98
C ILE A 157 19.47 19.84 9.82
N ASN A 158 18.16 20.02 9.80
CA ASN A 158 17.52 21.10 10.56
C ASN A 158 17.68 20.93 12.06
N ASP A 159 17.50 19.73 12.58
CA ASP A 159 17.56 19.45 14.02
C ASP A 159 18.98 19.63 14.59
N ASN A 160 20.02 19.46 13.77
CA ASN A 160 21.41 19.54 14.23
C ASN A 160 22.12 20.86 13.87
N PHE A 161 21.75 21.50 12.76
CA PHE A 161 22.49 22.66 12.22
C PHE A 161 21.58 23.86 11.94
N GLY A 162 20.27 23.64 11.81
CA GLY A 162 19.32 24.64 11.32
C GLY A 162 19.39 24.80 9.79
N ILE A 163 18.25 25.05 9.17
CA ILE A 163 18.14 25.36 7.74
C ILE A 163 17.65 26.80 7.62
N VAL A 164 18.44 27.66 6.96
CA VAL A 164 18.06 29.07 6.71
C VAL A 164 17.34 29.15 5.35
N GLU A 165 17.89 28.49 4.34
CA GLU A 165 17.32 28.42 2.99
C GLU A 165 17.76 27.14 2.28
N GLY A 166 17.04 26.73 1.25
CA GLY A 166 17.35 25.53 0.48
C GLY A 166 16.76 25.57 -0.92
N LEU A 167 17.37 24.80 -1.82
CA LEU A 167 16.88 24.56 -3.18
C LEU A 167 16.75 23.07 -3.40
N MET A 168 15.59 22.65 -3.91
CA MET A 168 15.35 21.27 -4.30
C MET A 168 15.19 21.17 -5.82
N THR A 169 15.85 20.16 -6.40
CA THR A 169 15.63 19.75 -7.79
C THR A 169 15.20 18.29 -7.81
N THR A 170 14.12 17.98 -8.54
CA THR A 170 13.55 16.63 -8.63
C THR A 170 13.02 16.35 -10.06
#